data_13faf138f142f49715a7acc7fd438128
#
_entry.id   13faf138f142f49715a7acc7fd438128
#
_cell.length_a   1.000
_cell.length_b   1.000
_cell.length_c   1.000
_cell.angle_alpha   90.00
_cell.angle_beta   90.00
_cell.angle_gamma   90.00
#
_symmetry.space_group_name_H-M   'P 1'
#
loop_
_entity.id
_entity.type
_entity.pdbx_description
1 polymer ?
#
loop_
_entity_poly.entity_id
_entity_poly.type
_entity_poly.pdbx_seq_one_letter_code
_entity_poly.pdbx_strand_id
1 'polypeptide(L)'
;MFDLFKIGFLTFTFLDLIDIVLVTLIFYKVYIIIRGTIAAQILFGLVLVIVLSFVTQTANFKALGWILRLLSDIWVVSFVILFQPEIRRLLVMLGKSPFIHWLIKSDVANVADIIADSAFELAQHQHGALIVVVKSIGIRGIAEVGEIIDAKLNKNLLRSIFFPRSPLHDGAVIIKSDLIEAVRCTLPLSVETMKDGKPLGMRHRAGLGISEQADVISIIVSEETGGISVAENGKLISGLSREGLRNYLSNALGDGKGKK
;
A
#
# COMPACT_ATOMS: atom_id res chain seq x y z
N MET A 1 22.13 0.73 -39.17
CA MET A 1 20.72 1.08 -38.85
C MET A 1 19.91 0.17 -39.75
N PHE A 2 19.21 -0.79 -39.21
CA PHE A 2 18.52 -1.80 -40.03
C PHE A 2 17.17 -1.24 -40.48
N ASP A 3 17.12 -0.80 -41.75
CA ASP A 3 15.90 -0.38 -42.43
C ASP A 3 15.08 -1.62 -42.76
N LEU A 4 13.87 -1.76 -42.21
CA LEU A 4 12.98 -2.91 -42.47
C LEU A 4 12.26 -2.77 -43.81
N PHE A 5 11.71 -1.61 -44.12
CA PHE A 5 11.11 -1.29 -45.43
C PHE A 5 10.87 0.23 -45.57
N LYS A 6 10.70 0.70 -46.82
CA LYS A 6 10.41 2.10 -47.14
C LYS A 6 9.00 2.23 -47.74
N ILE A 7 8.20 3.13 -47.17
CA ILE A 7 6.90 3.54 -47.74
C ILE A 7 7.02 5.00 -48.17
N GLY A 8 7.25 5.21 -49.45
CA GLY A 8 7.45 6.55 -50.01
C GLY A 8 8.70 7.23 -49.42
N PHE A 9 8.51 8.38 -48.73
CA PHE A 9 9.59 9.14 -48.06
C PHE A 9 9.86 8.72 -46.61
N LEU A 10 9.06 7.78 -46.05
CA LEU A 10 9.23 7.30 -44.69
C LEU A 10 10.03 5.99 -44.69
N THR A 11 11.17 6.00 -43.98
CA THR A 11 11.97 4.80 -43.70
C THR A 11 11.54 4.19 -42.38
N PHE A 12 11.04 2.97 -42.40
CA PHE A 12 10.67 2.21 -41.19
C PHE A 12 11.90 1.48 -40.66
N THR A 13 12.34 1.86 -39.49
CA THR A 13 13.48 1.24 -38.78
C THR A 13 13.01 0.26 -37.71
N PHE A 14 13.92 -0.62 -37.27
CA PHE A 14 13.64 -1.52 -36.15
C PHE A 14 13.29 -0.75 -34.86
N LEU A 15 13.83 0.44 -34.67
CA LEU A 15 13.51 1.32 -33.54
C LEU A 15 12.06 1.81 -33.58
N ASP A 16 11.51 2.10 -34.77
CA ASP A 16 10.12 2.53 -34.92
C ASP A 16 9.15 1.40 -34.52
N LEU A 17 9.50 0.13 -34.79
CA LEU A 17 8.72 -1.00 -34.34
C LEU A 17 8.69 -1.11 -32.82
N ILE A 18 9.84 -0.94 -32.18
CA ILE A 18 9.94 -0.94 -30.71
C ILE A 18 9.13 0.21 -30.11
N ASP A 19 9.21 1.40 -30.70
CA ASP A 19 8.47 2.57 -30.26
C ASP A 19 6.95 2.33 -30.33
N ILE A 20 6.46 1.81 -31.45
CA ILE A 20 5.04 1.46 -31.62
C ILE A 20 4.60 0.42 -30.56
N VAL A 21 5.40 -0.59 -30.32
CA VAL A 21 5.08 -1.62 -29.31
C VAL A 21 5.03 -1.01 -27.92
N LEU A 22 6.02 -0.17 -27.55
CA LEU A 22 6.06 0.49 -26.25
C LEU A 22 4.87 1.42 -26.05
N VAL A 23 4.56 2.26 -27.04
CA VAL A 23 3.41 3.16 -27.01
C VAL A 23 2.11 2.35 -26.88
N THR A 24 1.96 1.29 -27.66
CA THR A 24 0.78 0.39 -27.58
C THR A 24 0.64 -0.23 -26.19
N LEU A 25 1.72 -0.71 -25.59
CA LEU A 25 1.71 -1.26 -24.23
C LEU A 25 1.32 -0.21 -23.19
N ILE A 26 1.84 1.01 -23.32
CA ILE A 26 1.47 2.13 -22.41
C ILE A 26 -0.02 2.43 -22.53
N PHE A 27 -0.55 2.62 -23.74
CA PHE A 27 -1.98 2.90 -23.96
C PHE A 27 -2.86 1.73 -23.49
N TYR A 28 -2.43 0.48 -23.71
CA TYR A 28 -3.14 -0.71 -23.24
C TYR A 28 -3.22 -0.75 -21.70
N LYS A 29 -2.12 -0.46 -21.01
CA LYS A 29 -2.09 -0.37 -19.54
C LYS A 29 -2.99 0.75 -19.01
N VAL A 30 -2.93 1.92 -19.62
CA VAL A 30 -3.80 3.05 -19.27
C VAL A 30 -5.27 2.68 -19.47
N TYR A 31 -5.61 2.06 -20.61
CA TYR A 31 -6.96 1.60 -20.90
C TYR A 31 -7.49 0.61 -19.83
N ILE A 32 -6.68 -0.39 -19.43
CA ILE A 32 -7.07 -1.36 -18.39
C ILE A 32 -7.34 -0.67 -17.05
N ILE A 33 -6.53 0.33 -16.69
CA ILE A 33 -6.65 1.04 -15.41
C ILE A 33 -7.93 1.90 -15.38
N ILE A 34 -8.26 2.52 -16.51
CA ILE A 34 -9.43 3.40 -16.63
C ILE A 34 -10.71 2.58 -16.83
N ARG A 35 -10.64 1.43 -17.47
CA ARG A 35 -11.80 0.58 -17.77
C ARG A 35 -12.53 0.18 -16.48
N GLY A 36 -13.85 0.42 -16.46
CA GLY A 36 -14.71 0.08 -15.30
C GLY A 36 -14.68 1.09 -14.16
N THR A 37 -14.00 2.24 -14.34
CA THR A 37 -13.99 3.33 -13.36
C THR A 37 -14.98 4.43 -13.74
N ILE A 38 -15.36 5.25 -12.75
CA ILE A 38 -16.16 6.47 -12.97
C ILE A 38 -15.40 7.43 -13.91
N ALA A 39 -14.07 7.42 -13.86
CA ALA A 39 -13.22 8.21 -14.76
C ALA A 39 -13.46 7.88 -16.24
N ALA A 40 -13.73 6.63 -16.61
CA ALA A 40 -14.05 6.26 -17.99
C ALA A 40 -15.36 6.90 -18.47
N GLN A 41 -16.38 6.94 -17.61
CA GLN A 41 -17.66 7.56 -17.93
C GLN A 41 -17.53 9.07 -18.11
N ILE A 42 -16.76 9.72 -17.24
CA ILE A 42 -16.47 11.16 -17.32
C ILE A 42 -15.67 11.49 -18.57
N LEU A 43 -14.66 10.70 -18.91
CA LEU A 43 -13.86 10.85 -20.12
C LEU A 43 -14.73 10.75 -21.38
N PHE A 44 -15.65 9.78 -21.43
CA PHE A 44 -16.59 9.63 -22.54
C PHE A 44 -17.50 10.86 -22.68
N GLY A 45 -18.08 11.35 -21.57
CA GLY A 45 -18.89 12.57 -21.57
C GLY A 45 -18.09 13.78 -22.03
N LEU A 46 -16.83 13.91 -21.64
CA LEU A 46 -15.94 14.98 -22.06
C LEU A 46 -15.67 14.94 -23.57
N VAL A 47 -15.33 13.78 -24.12
CA VAL A 47 -15.12 13.59 -25.56
C VAL A 47 -16.38 13.98 -26.34
N LEU A 48 -17.56 13.61 -25.82
CA LEU A 48 -18.84 13.97 -26.43
C LEU A 48 -19.03 15.50 -26.50
N VAL A 49 -18.72 16.23 -25.41
CA VAL A 49 -18.80 17.70 -25.36
C VAL A 49 -17.83 18.35 -26.34
N ILE A 50 -16.60 17.83 -26.45
CA ILE A 50 -15.61 18.34 -27.44
C ILE A 50 -16.10 18.13 -28.86
N VAL A 51 -16.58 16.94 -29.20
CA VAL A 51 -17.12 16.64 -30.52
C VAL A 51 -18.31 17.55 -30.85
N LEU A 52 -19.23 17.71 -29.89
CA LEU A 52 -20.40 18.59 -30.06
C LEU A 52 -19.97 20.07 -30.24
N SER A 53 -18.96 20.53 -29.52
CA SER A 53 -18.38 21.86 -29.64
C SER A 53 -17.79 22.08 -31.04
N PHE A 54 -17.06 21.07 -31.55
CA PHE A 54 -16.53 21.14 -32.92
C PHE A 54 -17.63 21.21 -34.00
N VAL A 55 -18.66 20.37 -33.86
CA VAL A 55 -19.80 20.35 -34.80
C VAL A 55 -20.54 21.69 -34.79
N THR A 56 -20.82 22.26 -33.60
CA THR A 56 -21.54 23.56 -33.52
C THR A 56 -20.74 24.72 -34.07
N GLN A 57 -19.42 24.71 -33.92
CA GLN A 57 -18.55 25.72 -34.53
C GLN A 57 -18.54 25.61 -36.05
N THR A 58 -18.46 24.39 -36.59
CA THR A 58 -18.48 24.17 -38.06
C THR A 58 -19.84 24.52 -38.66
N ALA A 59 -20.93 24.26 -37.94
CA ALA A 59 -22.30 24.58 -38.35
C ALA A 59 -22.70 26.06 -38.09
N ASN A 60 -21.81 26.88 -37.54
CA ASN A 60 -22.04 28.32 -37.24
C ASN A 60 -23.20 28.56 -36.24
N PHE A 61 -23.48 27.68 -35.31
CA PHE A 61 -24.47 27.87 -34.25
C PHE A 61 -23.96 28.85 -33.18
N LYS A 62 -24.34 30.13 -33.28
CA LYS A 62 -23.79 31.19 -32.43
C LYS A 62 -24.11 31.01 -30.93
N ALA A 63 -25.37 30.74 -30.60
CA ALA A 63 -25.79 30.61 -29.19
C ALA A 63 -25.27 29.31 -28.53
N LEU A 64 -25.44 28.18 -29.21
CA LEU A 64 -24.98 26.89 -28.71
C LEU A 64 -23.45 26.80 -28.65
N GLY A 65 -22.77 27.35 -29.65
CA GLY A 65 -21.31 27.44 -29.68
C GLY A 65 -20.75 28.31 -28.53
N TRP A 66 -21.44 29.40 -28.16
CA TRP A 66 -21.05 30.23 -27.02
C TRP A 66 -21.18 29.49 -25.69
N ILE A 67 -22.30 28.77 -25.46
CA ILE A 67 -22.51 27.97 -24.27
C ILE A 67 -21.46 26.86 -24.13
N LEU A 68 -21.20 26.13 -25.23
CA LEU A 68 -20.21 25.04 -25.24
C LEU A 68 -18.78 25.58 -25.04
N ARG A 69 -18.44 26.76 -25.51
CA ARG A 69 -17.17 27.41 -25.24
C ARG A 69 -17.02 27.76 -23.78
N LEU A 70 -18.06 28.33 -23.14
CA LEU A 70 -18.06 28.62 -21.71
C LEU A 70 -17.85 27.38 -20.87
N LEU A 71 -18.49 26.25 -21.24
CA LEU A 71 -18.25 24.95 -20.60
C LEU A 71 -16.82 24.47 -20.85
N SER A 72 -16.26 24.69 -22.05
CA SER A 72 -14.92 24.30 -22.42
C SER A 72 -13.83 25.07 -21.64
N ASP A 73 -14.07 26.30 -21.24
CA ASP A 73 -13.10 27.08 -20.47
C ASP A 73 -12.93 26.56 -19.02
N ILE A 74 -14.00 25.97 -18.48
CA ILE A 74 -14.01 25.41 -17.10
C ILE A 74 -13.54 23.94 -17.07
N TRP A 75 -13.62 23.22 -18.19
CA TRP A 75 -13.40 21.78 -18.20
C TRP A 75 -11.96 21.36 -17.84
N VAL A 76 -10.94 22.18 -18.14
CA VAL A 76 -9.55 21.89 -17.81
C VAL A 76 -9.38 21.78 -16.30
N VAL A 77 -9.95 22.73 -15.56
CA VAL A 77 -9.91 22.73 -14.10
C VAL A 77 -10.71 21.55 -13.54
N SER A 78 -11.91 21.33 -14.09
CA SER A 78 -12.76 20.20 -13.71
C SER A 78 -12.10 18.86 -13.99
N PHE A 79 -11.39 18.73 -15.12
CA PHE A 79 -10.62 17.54 -15.47
C PHE A 79 -9.54 17.24 -14.43
N VAL A 80 -8.74 18.23 -14.06
CA VAL A 80 -7.68 18.04 -13.04
C VAL A 80 -8.28 17.59 -11.70
N ILE A 81 -9.37 18.21 -11.26
CA ILE A 81 -10.05 17.87 -10.01
C ILE A 81 -10.62 16.44 -10.07
N LEU A 82 -11.32 16.09 -11.15
CA LEU A 82 -11.96 14.80 -11.33
C LEU A 82 -10.94 13.65 -11.46
N PHE A 83 -9.80 13.88 -12.10
CA PHE A 83 -8.75 12.88 -12.27
C PHE A 83 -7.69 12.86 -11.16
N GLN A 84 -7.79 13.77 -10.18
CA GLN A 84 -6.88 13.77 -9.03
C GLN A 84 -6.78 12.40 -8.33
N PRO A 85 -7.89 11.67 -8.03
CA PRO A 85 -7.82 10.36 -7.41
C PRO A 85 -7.14 9.32 -8.30
N GLU A 86 -7.36 9.34 -9.61
CA GLU A 86 -6.75 8.43 -10.58
C GLU A 86 -5.24 8.67 -10.69
N ILE A 87 -4.83 9.93 -10.78
CA ILE A 87 -3.41 10.32 -10.80
C ILE A 87 -2.74 9.88 -9.51
N ARG A 88 -3.39 10.08 -8.34
CA ARG A 88 -2.87 9.59 -7.05
C ARG A 88 -2.73 8.07 -7.06
N ARG A 89 -3.72 7.33 -7.57
CA ARG A 89 -3.69 5.87 -7.67
C ARG A 89 -2.55 5.39 -8.58
N LEU A 90 -2.33 6.05 -9.72
CA LEU A 90 -1.21 5.75 -10.63
C LEU A 90 0.14 6.01 -9.96
N LEU A 91 0.32 7.15 -9.29
CA LEU A 91 1.57 7.48 -8.59
C LEU A 91 1.86 6.48 -7.45
N VAL A 92 0.84 6.06 -6.70
CA VAL A 92 0.99 5.02 -5.67
C VAL A 92 1.36 3.68 -6.32
N MET A 93 0.78 3.32 -7.45
CA MET A 93 1.10 2.08 -8.17
C MET A 93 2.52 2.11 -8.73
N LEU A 94 2.97 3.24 -9.27
CA LEU A 94 4.37 3.44 -9.70
C LEU A 94 5.34 3.37 -8.51
N GLY A 95 4.97 3.97 -7.36
CA GLY A 95 5.74 3.92 -6.12
C GLY A 95 5.84 2.52 -5.51
N LYS A 96 4.89 1.62 -5.82
CA LYS A 96 4.92 0.19 -5.45
C LYS A 96 5.75 -0.68 -6.42
N SER A 97 6.35 -0.08 -7.46
CA SER A 97 7.17 -0.80 -8.42
C SER A 97 8.36 -1.47 -7.70
N PRO A 98 8.66 -2.75 -7.99
CA PRO A 98 9.80 -3.46 -7.40
C PRO A 98 11.13 -2.78 -7.69
N PHE A 99 11.20 -1.92 -8.69
CA PHE A 99 12.39 -1.11 -9.03
C PHE A 99 12.70 -0.05 -7.97
N ILE A 100 11.67 0.58 -7.37
CA ILE A 100 11.86 1.57 -6.30
C ILE A 100 12.21 0.86 -4.98
N HIS A 101 11.65 -0.33 -4.72
CA HIS A 101 12.02 -1.17 -3.58
C HIS A 101 13.48 -1.65 -3.64
N TRP A 102 14.02 -1.87 -4.84
CA TRP A 102 15.45 -2.22 -5.01
C TRP A 102 16.38 -1.04 -4.67
N LEU A 103 15.92 0.20 -4.87
CA LEU A 103 16.69 1.41 -4.54
C LEU A 103 16.68 1.72 -3.03
N ILE A 104 15.62 1.30 -2.31
CA ILE A 104 15.47 1.45 -0.86
C ILE A 104 15.83 0.10 -0.23
N LYS A 105 17.12 -0.21 -0.14
CA LYS A 105 17.60 -1.35 0.65
C LYS A 105 17.38 -1.06 2.14
N SER A 106 16.18 -1.34 2.66
CA SER A 106 16.03 -1.64 4.07
C SER A 106 16.68 -3.01 4.31
N ASP A 107 17.44 -3.13 5.37
CA ASP A 107 18.13 -4.37 5.77
C ASP A 107 17.08 -5.30 6.40
N VAL A 108 16.23 -5.91 5.53
CA VAL A 108 15.04 -6.71 5.91
C VAL A 108 15.41 -7.82 6.88
N ALA A 109 16.59 -8.42 6.70
CA ALA A 109 17.09 -9.45 7.61
C ALA A 109 17.31 -8.90 9.02
N ASN A 110 17.86 -7.70 9.14
CA ASN A 110 18.11 -7.05 10.43
C ASN A 110 16.80 -6.65 11.14
N VAL A 111 15.78 -6.18 10.38
CA VAL A 111 14.46 -5.85 10.93
C VAL A 111 13.77 -7.09 11.49
N ALA A 112 13.78 -8.20 10.73
CA ALA A 112 13.20 -9.46 11.16
C ALA A 112 13.87 -10.00 12.43
N ASP A 113 15.22 -9.92 12.51
CA ASP A 113 16.00 -10.34 13.67
C ASP A 113 15.66 -9.51 14.91
N ILE A 114 15.64 -8.19 14.80
CA ILE A 114 15.32 -7.29 15.91
C ILE A 114 13.91 -7.56 16.44
N ILE A 115 12.92 -7.73 15.56
CA ILE A 115 11.54 -7.97 15.96
C ILE A 115 11.40 -9.35 16.61
N ALA A 116 11.99 -10.41 16.03
CA ALA A 116 11.93 -11.75 16.59
C ALA A 116 12.62 -11.83 17.96
N ASP A 117 13.76 -11.18 18.11
CA ASP A 117 14.48 -11.13 19.39
C ASP A 117 13.71 -10.35 20.44
N SER A 118 13.09 -9.24 20.07
CA SER A 118 12.28 -8.44 20.98
C SER A 118 11.02 -9.19 21.41
N ALA A 119 10.30 -9.79 20.47
CA ALA A 119 9.09 -10.55 20.76
C ALA A 119 9.37 -11.75 21.67
N PHE A 120 10.49 -12.45 21.43
CA PHE A 120 10.89 -13.59 22.26
C PHE A 120 11.26 -13.16 23.69
N GLU A 121 11.99 -12.07 23.86
CA GLU A 121 12.33 -11.54 25.20
C GLU A 121 11.08 -11.05 25.94
N LEU A 122 10.17 -10.35 25.26
CA LEU A 122 8.89 -9.96 25.85
C LEU A 122 8.05 -11.18 26.26
N ALA A 123 8.05 -12.23 25.45
CA ALA A 123 7.37 -13.49 25.73
C ALA A 123 7.92 -14.19 26.97
N GLN A 124 9.25 -14.22 27.16
CA GLN A 124 9.89 -14.79 28.33
C GLN A 124 9.47 -14.10 29.64
N HIS A 125 9.20 -12.80 29.58
CA HIS A 125 8.76 -12.01 30.74
C HIS A 125 7.23 -11.87 30.82
N GLN A 126 6.48 -12.52 29.92
CA GLN A 126 5.02 -12.39 29.79
C GLN A 126 4.56 -10.91 29.65
N HIS A 127 5.40 -10.11 29.01
CA HIS A 127 5.03 -8.74 28.65
C HIS A 127 4.22 -8.77 27.35
N GLY A 128 2.94 -8.42 27.45
CA GLY A 128 2.06 -8.35 26.27
C GLY A 128 2.52 -7.31 25.28
N ALA A 129 2.57 -7.67 24.00
CA ALA A 129 2.97 -6.76 22.93
C ALA A 129 2.12 -6.92 21.69
N LEU A 130 1.94 -5.82 20.95
CA LEU A 130 1.32 -5.81 19.63
C LEU A 130 2.18 -4.95 18.70
N ILE A 131 2.90 -5.63 17.79
CA ILE A 131 3.82 -5.01 16.84
C ILE A 131 3.24 -5.20 15.44
N VAL A 132 3.03 -4.10 14.71
CA VAL A 132 2.47 -4.11 13.35
C VAL A 132 3.54 -3.64 12.37
N VAL A 133 3.94 -4.52 11.48
CA VAL A 133 4.90 -4.23 10.42
C VAL A 133 4.16 -3.95 9.13
N VAL A 134 4.35 -2.75 8.59
CA VAL A 134 3.70 -2.29 7.37
C VAL A 134 4.43 -2.80 6.15
N LYS A 135 3.75 -3.55 5.28
CA LYS A 135 4.30 -4.07 4.01
C LYS A 135 4.13 -3.10 2.86
N SER A 136 3.03 -2.36 2.83
CA SER A 136 2.71 -1.43 1.75
C SER A 136 2.27 -0.06 2.26
N ILE A 137 2.29 0.95 1.37
CA ILE A 137 1.87 2.31 1.68
C ILE A 137 0.34 2.33 1.88
N GLY A 138 -0.16 2.55 3.09
CA GLY A 138 -1.62 2.64 3.26
C GLY A 138 -2.18 2.79 4.68
N ILE A 139 -1.34 2.85 5.72
CA ILE A 139 -1.82 2.88 7.13
C ILE A 139 -1.73 4.28 7.75
N ARG A 140 -1.59 5.35 6.96
CA ARG A 140 -1.43 6.71 7.52
C ARG A 140 -2.52 7.08 8.53
N GLY A 141 -3.79 6.74 8.29
CA GLY A 141 -4.88 7.05 9.22
C GLY A 141 -4.84 6.25 10.55
N ILE A 142 -4.07 5.17 10.64
CA ILE A 142 -3.95 4.35 11.86
C ILE A 142 -2.76 4.82 12.71
N ALA A 143 -1.64 5.19 12.09
CA ALA A 143 -0.50 5.76 12.79
C ALA A 143 -0.85 7.13 13.42
N GLU A 144 -1.73 7.90 12.77
CA GLU A 144 -2.20 9.22 13.26
C GLU A 144 -3.04 9.14 14.56
N VAL A 145 -3.56 7.96 14.92
CA VAL A 145 -4.33 7.75 16.17
C VAL A 145 -3.38 7.52 17.36
N GLY A 146 -2.10 7.25 17.13
CA GLY A 146 -1.08 7.02 18.15
C GLY A 146 -0.19 8.22 18.41
N GLU A 147 0.86 8.00 19.20
CA GLU A 147 1.94 8.96 19.43
C GLU A 147 3.05 8.71 18.42
N ILE A 148 3.36 9.71 17.58
CA ILE A 148 4.42 9.63 16.57
C ILE A 148 5.77 9.74 17.27
N ILE A 149 6.67 8.78 16.99
CA ILE A 149 8.02 8.76 17.58
C ILE A 149 9.10 8.91 16.52
N ASP A 150 8.91 8.35 15.32
CA ASP A 150 9.87 8.35 14.20
C ASP A 150 11.29 7.94 14.63
N ALA A 151 11.40 6.87 15.42
CA ALA A 151 12.66 6.40 15.97
C ALA A 151 13.18 5.16 15.23
N LYS A 152 14.51 5.04 15.14
CA LYS A 152 15.13 3.86 14.56
C LYS A 152 14.80 2.60 15.37
N LEU A 153 14.34 1.55 14.67
CA LEU A 153 14.00 0.26 15.26
C LEU A 153 15.21 -0.35 16.00
N ASN A 154 15.04 -0.63 17.26
CA ASN A 154 16.00 -1.41 18.04
C ASN A 154 15.31 -2.19 19.16
N LYS A 155 15.95 -3.25 19.58
CA LYS A 155 15.43 -4.19 20.58
C LYS A 155 15.12 -3.51 21.94
N ASN A 156 16.02 -2.67 22.42
CA ASN A 156 15.87 -2.02 23.72
C ASN A 156 14.69 -1.04 23.73
N LEU A 157 14.47 -0.34 22.63
CA LEU A 157 13.34 0.58 22.49
C LEU A 157 12.00 -0.17 22.50
N LEU A 158 11.87 -1.26 21.74
CA LEU A 158 10.66 -2.10 21.76
C LEU A 158 10.38 -2.66 23.17
N ARG A 159 11.43 -3.12 23.86
CA ARG A 159 11.29 -3.61 25.23
C ARG A 159 10.85 -2.50 26.19
N SER A 160 11.36 -1.29 26.03
CA SER A 160 10.99 -0.14 26.86
C SER A 160 9.56 0.31 26.61
N ILE A 161 9.12 0.29 25.36
CA ILE A 161 7.74 0.62 24.99
C ILE A 161 6.76 -0.37 25.63
N PHE A 162 6.99 -1.68 25.51
CA PHE A 162 6.09 -2.71 26.03
C PHE A 162 6.33 -3.10 27.48
N PHE A 163 7.18 -2.37 28.19
CA PHE A 163 7.33 -2.59 29.62
C PHE A 163 6.01 -2.27 30.36
N PRO A 164 5.46 -3.15 31.23
CA PRO A 164 4.10 -3.02 31.78
C PRO A 164 3.80 -1.73 32.55
N ARG A 165 4.83 -0.99 32.94
CA ARG A 165 4.67 0.33 33.62
C ARG A 165 5.01 1.51 32.70
N SER A 166 5.32 1.25 31.45
CA SER A 166 5.55 2.31 30.46
C SER A 166 4.22 2.96 30.11
N PRO A 167 4.12 4.28 30.00
CA PRO A 167 2.92 4.95 29.50
C PRO A 167 2.63 4.60 28.03
N LEU A 168 3.57 3.99 27.31
CA LEU A 168 3.48 3.66 25.90
C LEU A 168 3.04 2.21 25.61
N HIS A 169 2.87 1.36 26.64
CA HIS A 169 2.66 -0.08 26.46
C HIS A 169 1.25 -0.48 26.01
N ASP A 170 0.27 0.41 26.22
CA ASP A 170 -1.13 0.13 25.87
C ASP A 170 -1.43 0.58 24.44
N GLY A 171 -1.56 -0.38 23.55
CA GLY A 171 -1.78 -0.19 22.12
C GLY A 171 -0.74 -0.89 21.25
N ALA A 172 -0.78 -0.59 19.96
CA ALA A 172 0.13 -1.16 18.97
C ALA A 172 1.31 -0.24 18.69
N VAL A 173 2.44 -0.85 18.34
CA VAL A 173 3.60 -0.20 17.73
C VAL A 173 3.53 -0.41 16.24
N ILE A 174 3.62 0.67 15.47
CA ILE A 174 3.65 0.64 14.01
C ILE A 174 5.10 0.76 13.53
N ILE A 175 5.57 -0.25 12.80
CA ILE A 175 6.90 -0.29 12.20
C ILE A 175 6.77 -0.19 10.70
N LYS A 176 7.53 0.72 10.12
CA LYS A 176 7.64 0.90 8.68
C LYS A 176 9.10 0.90 8.28
N SER A 177 9.49 -0.05 7.42
CA SER A 177 10.89 -0.31 7.08
C SER A 177 11.73 -0.60 8.33
N ASP A 178 12.65 0.27 8.72
CA ASP A 178 13.51 0.18 9.91
C ASP A 178 13.20 1.25 10.97
N LEU A 179 12.02 1.89 10.90
CA LEU A 179 11.57 2.94 11.82
C LEU A 179 10.34 2.50 12.60
N ILE A 180 10.29 2.83 13.87
CA ILE A 180 9.08 2.87 14.69
C ILE A 180 8.40 4.22 14.38
N GLU A 181 7.34 4.18 13.57
CA GLU A 181 6.60 5.37 13.15
C GLU A 181 5.75 5.93 14.31
N ALA A 182 4.96 5.06 14.94
CA ALA A 182 4.07 5.46 16.02
C ALA A 182 3.90 4.35 17.06
N VAL A 183 3.47 4.75 18.25
CA VAL A 183 3.15 3.86 19.40
C VAL A 183 1.79 4.19 19.97
N ARG A 184 1.27 3.34 20.87
CA ARG A 184 -0.08 3.48 21.46
C ARG A 184 -1.19 3.58 20.41
N CYS A 185 -0.99 3.00 19.23
CA CYS A 185 -2.00 3.05 18.19
C CYS A 185 -3.18 2.15 18.53
N THR A 186 -4.39 2.70 18.46
CA THR A 186 -5.63 1.93 18.59
C THR A 186 -5.97 1.31 17.25
N LEU A 187 -6.17 -0.01 17.24
CA LEU A 187 -6.45 -0.77 16.03
C LEU A 187 -7.90 -1.28 16.00
N PRO A 188 -8.47 -1.50 14.80
CA PRO A 188 -9.77 -2.14 14.66
C PRO A 188 -9.71 -3.57 15.19
N LEU A 189 -10.78 -3.98 15.88
CA LEU A 189 -10.90 -5.33 16.42
C LEU A 189 -11.59 -6.25 15.41
N SER A 190 -11.03 -7.44 15.21
CA SER A 190 -11.71 -8.50 14.47
C SER A 190 -13.01 -8.90 15.18
N VAL A 191 -14.01 -9.28 14.39
CA VAL A 191 -15.28 -9.85 14.88
C VAL A 191 -15.06 -11.28 15.41
N GLU A 192 -13.97 -11.92 15.04
CA GLU A 192 -13.59 -13.25 15.50
C GLU A 192 -13.14 -13.19 16.95
N THR A 193 -13.88 -13.88 17.83
CA THR A 193 -13.63 -13.86 19.29
C THR A 193 -12.98 -15.13 19.80
N MET A 194 -12.98 -16.20 19.00
CA MET A 194 -12.45 -17.52 19.37
C MET A 194 -11.61 -18.11 18.26
N LYS A 195 -10.56 -18.85 18.64
CA LYS A 195 -9.77 -19.67 17.72
C LYS A 195 -9.45 -20.99 18.37
N ASP A 196 -9.64 -22.09 17.64
CA ASP A 196 -9.40 -23.47 18.12
C ASP A 196 -10.04 -23.75 19.49
N GLY A 197 -11.25 -23.22 19.73
CA GLY A 197 -11.99 -23.37 20.99
C GLY A 197 -11.48 -22.51 22.15
N LYS A 198 -10.51 -21.62 21.93
CA LYS A 198 -9.97 -20.69 22.94
C LYS A 198 -10.36 -19.25 22.65
N PRO A 199 -10.72 -18.45 23.68
CA PRO A 199 -11.02 -17.04 23.49
C PRO A 199 -9.77 -16.27 23.08
N LEU A 200 -9.93 -15.35 22.13
CA LEU A 200 -8.89 -14.42 21.70
C LEU A 200 -8.86 -13.20 22.61
N GLY A 201 -7.71 -12.89 23.21
CA GLY A 201 -7.51 -11.66 23.96
C GLY A 201 -7.55 -10.42 23.07
N MET A 202 -7.66 -9.23 23.68
CA MET A 202 -7.82 -7.95 22.97
C MET A 202 -6.72 -7.69 21.94
N ARG A 203 -5.43 -7.94 22.30
CA ARG A 203 -4.30 -7.75 21.37
C ARG A 203 -4.35 -8.72 20.19
N HIS A 204 -4.84 -9.95 20.38
CA HIS A 204 -5.01 -10.91 19.28
C HIS A 204 -6.11 -10.44 18.33
N ARG A 205 -7.25 -9.97 18.85
CA ARG A 205 -8.34 -9.44 18.05
C ARG A 205 -7.94 -8.17 17.31
N ALA A 206 -7.15 -7.29 17.94
CA ALA A 206 -6.63 -6.07 17.31
C ALA A 206 -5.61 -6.39 16.19
N GLY A 207 -4.69 -7.32 16.44
CA GLY A 207 -3.72 -7.76 15.43
C GLY A 207 -4.37 -8.46 14.25
N LEU A 208 -5.40 -9.28 14.51
CA LEU A 208 -6.20 -9.93 13.45
C LEU A 208 -7.00 -8.90 12.67
N GLY A 209 -7.73 -8.00 13.36
CA GLY A 209 -8.58 -6.99 12.72
C GLY A 209 -7.83 -6.03 11.80
N ILE A 210 -6.63 -5.59 12.19
CA ILE A 210 -5.82 -4.77 11.29
C ILE A 210 -5.32 -5.57 10.08
N SER A 211 -4.99 -6.85 10.25
CA SER A 211 -4.54 -7.71 9.15
C SER A 211 -5.64 -8.05 8.14
N GLU A 212 -6.92 -7.92 8.52
CA GLU A 212 -8.08 -8.05 7.63
C GLU A 212 -8.26 -6.84 6.72
N GLN A 213 -7.84 -5.65 7.19
CA GLN A 213 -8.13 -4.37 6.54
C GLN A 213 -6.93 -3.78 5.80
N ALA A 214 -5.72 -4.20 6.14
CA ALA A 214 -4.49 -3.62 5.60
C ALA A 214 -3.42 -4.68 5.32
N ASP A 215 -2.51 -4.35 4.41
CA ASP A 215 -1.37 -5.20 4.05
C ASP A 215 -0.25 -5.05 5.09
N VAL A 216 -0.43 -5.75 6.20
CA VAL A 216 0.46 -5.71 7.36
C VAL A 216 0.72 -7.11 7.91
N ILE A 217 1.77 -7.21 8.70
CA ILE A 217 2.05 -8.36 9.55
C ILE A 217 1.93 -7.89 11.00
N SER A 218 1.02 -8.47 11.75
CA SER A 218 0.86 -8.20 13.18
C SER A 218 1.49 -9.30 14.00
N ILE A 219 2.43 -8.96 14.86
CA ILE A 219 3.09 -9.86 15.81
C ILE A 219 2.49 -9.60 17.18
N ILE A 220 1.94 -10.64 17.79
CA ILE A 220 1.24 -10.58 19.09
C ILE A 220 1.99 -11.44 20.11
N VAL A 221 2.33 -10.83 21.24
CA VAL A 221 2.85 -11.55 22.42
C VAL A 221 1.76 -11.56 23.48
N SER A 222 1.37 -12.75 23.94
CA SER A 222 0.36 -12.92 24.97
C SER A 222 0.94 -12.62 26.35
N GLU A 223 0.30 -11.77 27.12
CA GLU A 223 0.67 -11.51 28.52
C GLU A 223 0.26 -12.63 29.47
N GLU A 224 -0.70 -13.46 29.06
CA GLU A 224 -1.16 -14.60 29.88
C GLU A 224 -0.29 -15.83 29.71
N THR A 225 0.10 -16.14 28.49
CA THR A 225 0.78 -17.40 28.13
C THR A 225 2.23 -17.22 27.70
N GLY A 226 2.66 -16.02 27.40
CA GLY A 226 3.93 -15.76 26.72
C GLY A 226 3.97 -16.29 25.30
N GLY A 227 2.84 -16.76 24.75
CA GLY A 227 2.78 -17.27 23.39
C GLY A 227 2.96 -16.17 22.34
N ILE A 228 3.71 -16.50 21.27
CA ILE A 228 3.90 -15.60 20.13
C ILE A 228 2.99 -16.04 18.99
N SER A 229 2.22 -15.11 18.47
CA SER A 229 1.32 -15.31 17.33
C SER A 229 1.58 -14.27 16.25
N VAL A 230 1.28 -14.61 14.99
CA VAL A 230 1.33 -13.70 13.84
C VAL A 230 -0.02 -13.68 13.16
N ALA A 231 -0.52 -12.50 12.85
CA ALA A 231 -1.71 -12.31 12.01
C ALA A 231 -1.33 -11.64 10.70
N GLU A 232 -1.75 -12.22 9.58
CA GLU A 232 -1.57 -11.70 8.23
C GLU A 232 -2.75 -12.11 7.34
N ASN A 233 -3.27 -11.18 6.54
CA ASN A 233 -4.41 -11.41 5.63
C ASN A 233 -5.62 -12.09 6.31
N GLY A 234 -5.96 -11.68 7.54
CA GLY A 234 -7.07 -12.24 8.31
C GLY A 234 -6.82 -13.66 8.85
N LYS A 235 -5.57 -14.15 8.83
CA LYS A 235 -5.22 -15.48 9.37
C LYS A 235 -4.27 -15.33 10.56
N LEU A 236 -4.57 -16.02 11.64
CA LEU A 236 -3.75 -16.05 12.85
C LEU A 236 -2.97 -17.37 12.94
N ILE A 237 -1.66 -17.31 13.09
CA ILE A 237 -0.76 -18.43 13.31
C ILE A 237 -0.20 -18.28 14.73
N SER A 238 -0.42 -19.27 15.60
CA SER A 238 -0.02 -19.22 17.01
C SER A 238 1.10 -20.22 17.32
N GLY A 239 1.83 -19.98 18.42
CA GLY A 239 2.85 -20.90 18.92
C GLY A 239 4.16 -20.85 18.14
N LEU A 240 4.51 -19.69 17.59
CA LEU A 240 5.76 -19.52 16.88
C LEU A 240 6.96 -19.46 17.83
N SER A 241 8.01 -20.22 17.49
CA SER A 241 9.33 -20.07 18.11
C SER A 241 10.03 -18.80 17.59
N ARG A 242 11.13 -18.40 18.25
CA ARG A 242 11.97 -17.28 17.79
C ARG A 242 12.43 -17.47 16.34
N GLU A 243 12.94 -18.65 16.01
CA GLU A 243 13.40 -18.95 14.66
C GLU A 243 12.24 -19.03 13.65
N GLY A 244 11.11 -19.59 14.07
CA GLY A 244 9.88 -19.63 13.27
C GLY A 244 9.39 -18.22 12.92
N LEU A 245 9.34 -17.32 13.90
CA LEU A 245 8.97 -15.92 13.69
C LEU A 245 9.96 -15.19 12.78
N ARG A 246 11.28 -15.36 13.03
CA ARG A 246 12.33 -14.78 12.20
C ARG A 246 12.19 -15.19 10.73
N ASN A 247 12.07 -16.50 10.48
CA ASN A 247 11.93 -17.04 9.13
C ASN A 247 10.64 -16.54 8.46
N TYR A 248 9.54 -16.50 9.22
CA TYR A 248 8.29 -15.96 8.73
C TYR A 248 8.42 -14.50 8.27
N LEU A 249 8.99 -13.65 9.13
CA LEU A 249 9.21 -12.23 8.83
C LEU A 249 10.17 -12.03 7.67
N SER A 250 11.29 -12.76 7.65
CA SER A 250 12.28 -12.68 6.55
C SER A 250 11.66 -13.05 5.20
N ASN A 251 10.83 -14.09 5.16
CA ASN A 251 10.13 -14.50 3.95
C ASN A 251 9.06 -13.49 3.56
N ALA A 252 8.18 -13.12 4.49
CA ALA A 252 7.05 -12.24 4.20
C ALA A 252 7.45 -10.80 3.88
N LEU A 253 8.57 -10.30 4.42
CA LEU A 253 9.14 -8.99 4.12
C LEU A 253 10.14 -9.04 2.94
N GLY A 254 10.76 -10.21 2.70
CA GLY A 254 11.70 -10.45 1.59
C GLY A 254 11.02 -10.85 0.29
N ASP A 255 9.82 -11.47 0.34
CA ASP A 255 9.02 -11.95 -0.81
C ASP A 255 8.34 -10.86 -1.64
N GLY A 256 8.76 -9.61 -1.50
CA GLY A 256 8.65 -8.65 -2.60
C GLY A 256 9.42 -9.12 -3.87
N LYS A 257 10.12 -10.25 -3.81
CA LYS A 257 10.88 -10.90 -4.89
C LYS A 257 10.25 -12.24 -5.25
N GLY A 258 9.14 -12.27 -5.94
CA GLY A 258 8.81 -13.48 -6.68
C GLY A 258 7.46 -14.13 -6.35
N LYS A 259 6.42 -13.64 -6.97
CA LYS A 259 5.46 -14.54 -7.61
C LYS A 259 5.38 -14.14 -9.08
N LYS A 260 5.97 -15.01 -9.91
CA LYS A 260 5.77 -15.06 -11.35
C LYS A 260 4.30 -15.26 -11.67
#